data_3fc28bbd975c5321b4822a0fe4038de3
#
_entry.id   3fc28bbd975c5321b4822a0fe4038de3
#
_cell.length_a   1.000
_cell.length_b   1.000
_cell.length_c   1.000
_cell.angle_alpha   90.00
_cell.angle_beta   90.00
_cell.angle_gamma   90.00
#
_symmetry.space_group_name_H-M   'P 1'
#
loop_
_entity.id
_entity.type
_entity.pdbx_description
1 polymer ?
#
loop_
_entity_poly.entity_id
_entity_poly.type
_entity_poly.pdbx_seq_one_letter_code
_entity_poly.pdbx_strand_id
1 'polypeptide(L)'
;AECVIRFLLGAMLSGAEIFGGYAPFGLGLVAASGSGLDGFCALLGACFGYLSFQGFAEGLRYVAGCILAFSLAFAFFDVKAYRKSWFMPLAAAGMDGITGFVYLSDRGWSPEGLIFFGTELLLCGASAYFYRIAFTPWTEKREEEGLTPRQTVSLLILAGTLLLTLSKITLLGDLSVGRCAAAAAVMATAYKGGIGVGATVGVACGLGMDLAAGGMPFYSCLLYT
;
A
#
# COMPACT_ATOMS: atom_id res chain seq x y z
N ALA A 1 2.36 -2.10 -20.99
CA ALA A 1 3.28 -2.31 -19.87
C ALA A 1 2.68 -1.75 -18.57
N GLU A 2 2.15 -0.52 -18.55
CA GLU A 2 1.63 0.15 -17.33
C GLU A 2 0.47 -0.62 -16.69
N CYS A 3 -0.53 -1.06 -17.46
CA CYS A 3 -1.64 -1.87 -16.95
C CYS A 3 -1.17 -3.14 -16.22
N VAL A 4 -0.18 -3.84 -16.76
CA VAL A 4 0.34 -5.07 -16.13
C VAL A 4 1.02 -4.74 -14.80
N ILE A 5 1.80 -3.65 -14.76
CA ILE A 5 2.45 -3.19 -13.53
C ILE A 5 1.40 -2.82 -12.48
N ARG A 6 0.35 -2.08 -12.87
CA ARG A 6 -0.75 -1.70 -11.97
C ARG A 6 -1.51 -2.91 -11.43
N PHE A 7 -1.75 -3.90 -12.29
CA PHE A 7 -2.38 -5.16 -11.89
C PHE A 7 -1.52 -5.91 -10.85
N LEU A 8 -0.22 -6.09 -11.15
CA LEU A 8 0.70 -6.78 -10.23
C LEU A 8 0.85 -6.04 -8.90
N LEU A 9 0.99 -4.71 -8.94
CA LEU A 9 1.03 -3.90 -7.73
C LEU A 9 -0.26 -4.01 -6.92
N GLY A 10 -1.42 -3.99 -7.58
CA GLY A 10 -2.72 -4.19 -6.93
C GLY A 10 -2.81 -5.53 -6.23
N ALA A 11 -2.45 -6.61 -6.93
CA ALA A 11 -2.44 -7.95 -6.37
C ALA A 11 -1.48 -8.07 -5.16
N MET A 12 -0.28 -7.51 -5.26
CA MET A 12 0.70 -7.58 -4.17
C MET A 12 0.29 -6.72 -2.98
N LEU A 13 -0.09 -5.45 -3.19
CA LEU A 13 -0.42 -4.54 -2.09
C LEU A 13 -1.67 -4.96 -1.30
N SER A 14 -2.57 -5.72 -1.91
CA SER A 14 -3.71 -6.32 -1.20
C SER A 14 -3.32 -7.40 -0.19
N GLY A 15 -2.12 -7.97 -0.32
CA GLY A 15 -1.54 -8.89 0.67
C GLY A 15 -0.80 -8.20 1.82
N ALA A 16 -0.60 -6.87 1.75
CA ALA A 16 0.07 -6.11 2.80
C ALA A 16 -0.87 -5.90 3.99
N GLU A 17 -0.80 -6.79 4.96
CA GLU A 17 -1.55 -6.71 6.20
C GLU A 17 -0.76 -6.07 7.32
N ILE A 18 -1.50 -5.38 8.19
CA ILE A 18 -1.04 -4.82 9.46
C ILE A 18 -1.99 -5.25 10.58
N PHE A 19 -1.50 -5.32 11.80
CA PHE A 19 -2.29 -5.63 13.00
C PHE A 19 -3.14 -6.90 12.91
N GLY A 20 -2.69 -7.90 12.12
CA GLY A 20 -3.32 -9.22 12.07
C GLY A 20 -4.67 -9.27 11.33
N GLY A 21 -4.86 -8.49 10.26
CA GLY A 21 -6.04 -8.64 9.41
C GLY A 21 -6.48 -7.37 8.67
N TYR A 22 -5.84 -6.23 8.90
CA TYR A 22 -6.17 -4.99 8.21
C TYR A 22 -5.23 -4.76 7.02
N ALA A 23 -5.78 -4.58 5.81
CA ALA A 23 -5.01 -4.46 4.57
C ALA A 23 -5.45 -3.27 3.69
N PRO A 24 -5.25 -2.02 4.11
CA PRO A 24 -5.76 -0.83 3.42
C PRO A 24 -5.04 -0.48 2.12
N PHE A 25 -3.86 -1.08 1.88
CA PHE A 25 -2.93 -0.61 0.84
C PHE A 25 -3.39 -0.89 -0.59
N GLY A 26 -4.06 -2.03 -0.84
CA GLY A 26 -4.63 -2.34 -2.15
C GLY A 26 -5.72 -1.35 -2.56
N LEU A 27 -6.61 -0.99 -1.62
CA LEU A 27 -7.66 0.01 -1.81
C LEU A 27 -7.04 1.40 -2.06
N GLY A 28 -6.01 1.78 -1.30
CA GLY A 28 -5.26 3.00 -1.52
C GLY A 28 -4.65 3.09 -2.92
N LEU A 29 -4.14 1.98 -3.46
CA LEU A 29 -3.61 1.92 -4.82
C LEU A 29 -4.70 2.14 -5.87
N VAL A 30 -5.86 1.50 -5.72
CA VAL A 30 -7.00 1.67 -6.64
C VAL A 30 -7.42 3.13 -6.70
N ALA A 31 -7.56 3.77 -5.55
CA ALA A 31 -7.91 5.19 -5.46
C ALA A 31 -6.84 6.11 -6.07
N ALA A 32 -5.55 5.75 -5.94
CA ALA A 32 -4.44 6.49 -6.52
C ALA A 32 -4.33 6.36 -8.04
N SER A 33 -4.79 5.22 -8.61
CA SER A 33 -4.65 4.90 -10.02
C SER A 33 -5.66 5.60 -10.94
N GLY A 34 -6.72 6.20 -10.37
CA GLY A 34 -7.70 6.97 -11.11
C GLY A 34 -8.77 6.13 -11.82
N SER A 35 -9.49 6.76 -12.76
CA SER A 35 -10.68 6.19 -13.43
C SER A 35 -10.39 5.56 -14.81
N GLY A 36 -9.14 5.59 -15.29
CA GLY A 36 -8.75 5.08 -16.60
C GLY A 36 -8.50 3.57 -16.63
N LEU A 37 -7.96 3.09 -17.75
CA LEU A 37 -7.55 1.68 -17.90
C LEU A 37 -6.57 1.24 -16.82
N ASP A 38 -5.67 2.11 -16.39
CA ASP A 38 -4.72 1.82 -15.33
C ASP A 38 -5.41 1.61 -13.98
N GLY A 39 -6.44 2.41 -13.68
CA GLY A 39 -7.28 2.24 -12.50
C GLY A 39 -8.07 0.94 -12.55
N PHE A 40 -8.59 0.57 -13.72
CA PHE A 40 -9.30 -0.70 -13.89
C PHE A 40 -8.36 -1.90 -13.72
N CYS A 41 -7.15 -1.84 -14.26
CA CYS A 41 -6.14 -2.89 -14.06
C CYS A 41 -5.72 -2.99 -12.57
N ALA A 42 -5.55 -1.87 -11.89
CA ALA A 42 -5.29 -1.84 -10.44
C ALA A 42 -6.44 -2.44 -9.64
N LEU A 43 -7.70 -2.13 -10.00
CA LEU A 43 -8.90 -2.71 -9.40
C LEU A 43 -8.93 -4.23 -9.54
N LEU A 44 -8.74 -4.75 -10.74
CA LEU A 44 -8.71 -6.20 -10.99
C LEU A 44 -7.59 -6.89 -10.21
N GLY A 45 -6.40 -6.28 -10.19
CA GLY A 45 -5.28 -6.79 -9.39
C GLY A 45 -5.58 -6.80 -7.90
N ALA A 46 -6.14 -5.71 -7.37
CA ALA A 46 -6.49 -5.61 -5.96
C ALA A 46 -7.59 -6.62 -5.57
N CYS A 47 -8.63 -6.78 -6.39
CA CYS A 47 -9.67 -7.79 -6.17
C CYS A 47 -9.09 -9.21 -6.12
N PHE A 48 -8.23 -9.54 -7.09
CA PHE A 48 -7.55 -10.84 -7.11
C PHE A 48 -6.68 -11.05 -5.88
N GLY A 49 -5.89 -10.04 -5.50
CA GLY A 49 -5.01 -10.11 -4.33
C GLY A 49 -5.78 -10.27 -3.02
N TYR A 50 -6.84 -9.48 -2.79
CA TYR A 50 -7.66 -9.61 -1.59
C TYR A 50 -8.31 -10.98 -1.45
N LEU A 51 -8.88 -11.51 -2.51
CA LEU A 51 -9.48 -12.85 -2.48
C LEU A 51 -8.44 -13.95 -2.27
N SER A 52 -7.20 -13.75 -2.74
CA SER A 52 -6.12 -14.73 -2.61
C SER A 52 -5.46 -14.71 -1.23
N PHE A 53 -5.23 -13.53 -0.65
CA PHE A 53 -4.50 -13.38 0.61
C PHE A 53 -5.39 -13.34 1.85
N GLN A 54 -6.55 -12.65 1.78
CA GLN A 54 -7.47 -12.46 2.90
C GLN A 54 -8.54 -13.55 2.99
N GLY A 55 -8.67 -14.37 1.94
CA GLY A 55 -9.77 -15.30 1.81
C GLY A 55 -11.07 -14.62 1.39
N PHE A 56 -12.14 -15.44 1.19
CA PHE A 56 -13.35 -14.96 0.58
C PHE A 56 -14.13 -13.97 1.45
N ALA A 57 -14.33 -14.29 2.74
CA ALA A 57 -15.20 -13.50 3.61
C ALA A 57 -14.62 -12.12 3.94
N GLU A 58 -13.33 -12.04 4.31
CA GLU A 58 -12.66 -10.79 4.65
C GLU A 58 -12.24 -10.01 3.41
N GLY A 59 -11.80 -10.72 2.36
CA GLY A 59 -11.45 -10.14 1.08
C GLY A 59 -12.63 -9.42 0.40
N LEU A 60 -13.85 -9.93 0.56
CA LEU A 60 -15.05 -9.33 -0.05
C LEU A 60 -15.33 -7.89 0.45
N ARG A 61 -15.01 -7.60 1.71
CA ARG A 61 -15.09 -6.25 2.29
C ARG A 61 -14.22 -5.28 1.50
N TYR A 62 -12.95 -5.63 1.30
CA TYR A 62 -12.00 -4.78 0.57
C TYR A 62 -12.32 -4.69 -0.92
N VAL A 63 -12.78 -5.79 -1.52
CA VAL A 63 -13.23 -5.80 -2.92
C VAL A 63 -14.39 -4.82 -3.10
N ALA A 64 -15.37 -4.82 -2.20
CA ALA A 64 -16.47 -3.85 -2.22
C ALA A 64 -15.95 -2.41 -2.09
N GLY A 65 -15.02 -2.15 -1.15
CA GLY A 65 -14.36 -0.86 -0.99
C GLY A 65 -13.62 -0.40 -2.26
N CYS A 66 -12.88 -1.31 -2.91
CA CYS A 66 -12.18 -1.03 -4.16
C CYS A 66 -13.15 -0.67 -5.32
N ILE A 67 -14.24 -1.41 -5.45
CA ILE A 67 -15.27 -1.14 -6.47
C ILE A 67 -15.90 0.22 -6.22
N LEU A 68 -16.25 0.53 -4.97
CA LEU A 68 -16.83 1.82 -4.60
C LEU A 68 -15.84 2.97 -4.86
N ALA A 69 -14.57 2.83 -4.49
CA ALA A 69 -13.54 3.84 -4.72
C ALA A 69 -13.31 4.08 -6.22
N PHE A 70 -13.27 3.02 -7.03
CA PHE A 70 -13.15 3.13 -8.48
C PHE A 70 -14.39 3.76 -9.11
N SER A 71 -15.59 3.35 -8.70
CA SER A 71 -16.86 3.91 -9.19
C SER A 71 -16.94 5.41 -8.87
N LEU A 72 -16.49 5.81 -7.68
CA LEU A 72 -16.43 7.21 -7.29
C LEU A 72 -15.40 7.98 -8.12
N ALA A 73 -14.22 7.41 -8.37
CA ALA A 73 -13.22 8.01 -9.26
C ALA A 73 -13.78 8.23 -10.68
N PHE A 74 -14.56 7.26 -11.19
CA PHE A 74 -15.19 7.35 -12.50
C PHE A 74 -16.32 8.39 -12.53
N ALA A 75 -17.18 8.42 -11.51
CA ALA A 75 -18.31 9.35 -11.44
C ALA A 75 -17.88 10.81 -11.29
N PHE A 76 -16.77 11.06 -10.58
CA PHE A 76 -16.30 12.43 -10.29
C PHE A 76 -15.13 12.88 -11.17
N PHE A 77 -14.76 12.14 -12.20
CA PHE A 77 -13.63 12.44 -13.08
C PHE A 77 -13.67 13.87 -13.66
N ASP A 78 -14.85 14.34 -14.08
CA ASP A 78 -15.04 15.66 -14.68
C ASP A 78 -15.23 16.79 -13.65
N VAL A 79 -15.35 16.46 -12.36
CA VAL A 79 -15.61 17.44 -11.32
C VAL A 79 -14.31 18.10 -10.86
N LYS A 80 -14.33 19.43 -10.68
CA LYS A 80 -13.16 20.19 -10.22
C LYS A 80 -12.58 19.67 -8.89
N ALA A 81 -13.42 19.11 -8.02
CA ALA A 81 -12.98 18.51 -6.75
C ALA A 81 -12.05 17.33 -6.93
N TYR A 82 -12.25 16.50 -7.97
CA TYR A 82 -11.41 15.34 -8.27
C TYR A 82 -9.94 15.70 -8.54
N ARG A 83 -9.70 16.88 -9.12
CA ARG A 83 -8.35 17.38 -9.42
C ARG A 83 -7.55 17.77 -8.17
N LYS A 84 -8.22 17.98 -7.03
CA LYS A 84 -7.54 18.28 -5.77
C LYS A 84 -6.85 17.03 -5.23
N SER A 85 -5.62 17.20 -4.73
CA SER A 85 -4.78 16.10 -4.25
C SER A 85 -5.36 15.36 -3.04
N TRP A 86 -6.20 15.99 -2.24
CA TRP A 86 -6.81 15.42 -1.04
C TRP A 86 -8.13 14.67 -1.28
N PHE A 87 -8.79 14.89 -2.44
CA PHE A 87 -10.13 14.33 -2.69
C PHE A 87 -10.12 12.79 -2.71
N MET A 88 -9.28 12.18 -3.54
CA MET A 88 -9.22 10.72 -3.66
C MET A 88 -8.72 10.02 -2.40
N PRO A 89 -7.70 10.53 -1.67
CA PRO A 89 -7.34 10.00 -0.36
C PRO A 89 -8.48 9.99 0.65
N LEU A 90 -9.23 11.08 0.74
CA LEU A 90 -10.38 11.18 1.64
C LEU A 90 -11.52 10.25 1.21
N ALA A 91 -11.76 10.16 -0.10
CA ALA A 91 -12.75 9.27 -0.67
C ALA A 91 -12.41 7.79 -0.40
N ALA A 92 -11.14 7.40 -0.57
CA ALA A 92 -10.67 6.04 -0.26
C ALA A 92 -10.89 5.69 1.21
N ALA A 93 -10.47 6.56 2.12
CA ALA A 93 -10.70 6.38 3.56
C ALA A 93 -12.21 6.33 3.89
N GLY A 94 -13.03 7.15 3.23
CA GLY A 94 -14.49 7.12 3.40
C GLY A 94 -15.13 5.82 2.93
N MET A 95 -14.73 5.28 1.78
CA MET A 95 -15.24 4.02 1.25
C MET A 95 -14.81 2.82 2.10
N ASP A 96 -13.55 2.81 2.54
CA ASP A 96 -13.05 1.84 3.51
C ASP A 96 -13.80 1.96 4.84
N GLY A 97 -14.08 3.20 5.28
CA GLY A 97 -14.89 3.47 6.46
C GLY A 97 -16.29 2.89 6.41
N ILE A 98 -16.98 3.05 5.27
CA ILE A 98 -18.34 2.51 5.09
C ILE A 98 -18.31 0.98 5.12
N THR A 99 -17.43 0.35 4.36
CA THR A 99 -17.34 -1.12 4.30
C THR A 99 -16.85 -1.71 5.62
N GLY A 100 -15.90 -1.05 6.29
CA GLY A 100 -15.39 -1.46 7.59
C GLY A 100 -16.39 -1.27 8.72
N PHE A 101 -17.19 -0.21 8.70
CA PHE A 101 -18.25 0.01 9.68
C PHE A 101 -19.29 -1.11 9.65
N VAL A 102 -19.72 -1.53 8.44
CA VAL A 102 -20.65 -2.66 8.27
C VAL A 102 -20.05 -3.93 8.86
N TYR A 103 -18.77 -4.18 8.56
CA TYR A 103 -18.05 -5.36 9.06
C TYR A 103 -17.88 -5.37 10.59
N LEU A 104 -17.53 -4.22 11.19
CA LEU A 104 -17.42 -4.10 12.64
C LEU A 104 -18.76 -4.25 13.36
N SER A 105 -19.85 -3.78 12.73
CA SER A 105 -21.20 -3.91 13.29
C SER A 105 -21.65 -5.35 13.40
N ASP A 106 -21.18 -6.22 12.50
CA ASP A 106 -21.50 -7.66 12.51
C ASP A 106 -20.67 -8.43 13.56
N ARG A 107 -19.39 -8.06 13.76
CA ARG A 107 -18.48 -8.71 14.73
C ARG A 107 -18.55 -8.19 16.15
N GLY A 108 -19.20 -7.07 16.36
CA GLY A 108 -19.28 -6.39 17.66
C GLY A 108 -18.16 -5.36 17.89
N TRP A 109 -18.50 -4.31 18.62
CA TRP A 109 -17.63 -3.17 18.90
C TRP A 109 -16.71 -3.47 20.08
N SER A 110 -15.40 -3.53 19.85
CA SER A 110 -14.39 -3.55 20.89
C SER A 110 -13.55 -2.27 20.85
N PRO A 111 -13.08 -1.74 21.98
CA PRO A 111 -12.22 -0.54 22.00
C PRO A 111 -10.95 -0.70 21.17
N GLU A 112 -10.34 -1.88 21.21
CA GLU A 112 -9.15 -2.21 20.42
C GLU A 112 -9.47 -2.22 18.92
N GLY A 113 -10.60 -2.81 18.51
CA GLY A 113 -11.06 -2.85 17.13
C GLY A 113 -11.30 -1.45 16.57
N LEU A 114 -11.81 -0.51 17.38
CA LEU A 114 -11.99 0.89 16.98
C LEU A 114 -10.66 1.61 16.70
N ILE A 115 -9.64 1.36 17.55
CA ILE A 115 -8.31 1.95 17.35
C ILE A 115 -7.68 1.41 16.07
N PHE A 116 -7.73 0.09 15.84
CA PHE A 116 -7.20 -0.51 14.63
C PHE A 116 -7.94 -0.06 13.38
N PHE A 117 -9.26 0.04 13.45
CA PHE A 117 -10.08 0.56 12.35
C PHE A 117 -9.77 2.03 12.05
N GLY A 118 -9.64 2.89 13.06
CA GLY A 118 -9.21 4.27 12.87
C GLY A 118 -7.81 4.38 12.21
N THR A 119 -6.89 3.52 12.62
CA THR A 119 -5.55 3.44 12.02
C THR A 119 -5.61 2.95 10.56
N GLU A 120 -6.47 1.97 10.25
CA GLU A 120 -6.71 1.48 8.90
C GLU A 120 -7.16 2.61 7.98
N LEU A 121 -8.16 3.41 8.40
CA LEU A 121 -8.65 4.54 7.63
C LEU A 121 -7.57 5.59 7.34
N LEU A 122 -6.76 5.90 8.34
CA LEU A 122 -5.64 6.83 8.18
C LEU A 122 -4.61 6.30 7.18
N LEU A 123 -4.26 5.01 7.29
CA LEU A 123 -3.30 4.38 6.39
C LEU A 123 -3.85 4.22 4.97
N CYS A 124 -5.15 3.96 4.80
CA CYS A 124 -5.81 3.93 3.51
C CYS A 124 -5.72 5.29 2.82
N GLY A 125 -6.09 6.37 3.50
CA GLY A 125 -6.00 7.73 2.98
C GLY A 125 -4.55 8.15 2.70
N ALA A 126 -3.62 7.87 3.61
CA ALA A 126 -2.21 8.18 3.44
C ALA A 126 -1.60 7.43 2.25
N SER A 127 -1.85 6.12 2.13
CA SER A 127 -1.35 5.32 1.01
C SER A 127 -1.90 5.82 -0.32
N ALA A 128 -3.18 6.15 -0.41
CA ALA A 128 -3.78 6.73 -1.62
C ALA A 128 -3.08 8.06 -2.01
N TYR A 129 -2.76 8.91 -1.05
CA TYR A 129 -2.04 10.16 -1.29
C TYR A 129 -0.63 9.94 -1.80
N PHE A 130 0.16 9.12 -1.11
CA PHE A 130 1.55 8.86 -1.47
C PHE A 130 1.67 8.08 -2.78
N TYR A 131 0.83 7.09 -3.02
CA TYR A 131 0.85 6.33 -4.27
C TYR A 131 0.50 7.21 -5.48
N ARG A 132 -0.44 8.14 -5.32
CA ARG A 132 -0.75 9.11 -6.38
C ARG A 132 0.49 9.93 -6.75
N ILE A 133 1.26 10.39 -5.76
CA ILE A 133 2.51 11.14 -6.00
C ILE A 133 3.58 10.23 -6.62
N ALA A 134 3.70 8.99 -6.17
CA ALA A 134 4.66 8.03 -6.70
C ALA A 134 4.45 7.73 -8.19
N PHE A 135 3.21 7.78 -8.67
CA PHE A 135 2.87 7.52 -10.08
C PHE A 135 2.90 8.76 -10.98
N THR A 136 2.94 9.97 -10.42
CA THR A 136 2.98 11.21 -11.21
C THR A 136 4.14 11.26 -12.22
N PRO A 137 5.38 10.83 -11.92
CA PRO A 137 6.48 10.85 -12.89
C PRO A 137 6.25 9.96 -14.11
N TRP A 138 5.50 8.88 -13.95
CA TRP A 138 5.19 7.94 -15.04
C TRP A 138 4.07 8.46 -15.95
N THR A 139 3.19 9.30 -15.42
CA THR A 139 2.07 9.88 -16.16
C THR A 139 2.48 11.15 -16.90
N GLU A 140 3.36 11.96 -16.28
CA GLU A 140 3.96 13.14 -16.90
C GLU A 140 5.37 12.75 -17.40
N LYS A 141 5.56 12.60 -18.72
CA LYS A 141 6.86 12.35 -19.35
C LYS A 141 7.81 13.53 -19.13
N ARG A 142 8.29 13.71 -17.94
CA ARG A 142 9.34 14.67 -17.57
C ARG A 142 10.70 14.01 -17.74
N GLU A 143 11.29 14.18 -18.90
CA GLU A 143 12.52 13.49 -19.30
C GLU A 143 13.82 14.04 -18.66
N GLU A 144 13.83 15.17 -17.91
CA GLU A 144 15.10 15.84 -17.57
C GLU A 144 15.26 16.32 -16.11
N GLU A 145 14.27 16.29 -15.28
CA GLU A 145 14.42 16.67 -13.86
C GLU A 145 14.40 15.43 -12.96
N GLY A 146 15.42 15.25 -12.13
CA GLY A 146 15.50 14.18 -11.13
C GLY A 146 14.26 14.17 -10.19
N LEU A 147 14.04 13.04 -9.53
CA LEU A 147 12.93 12.84 -8.61
C LEU A 147 12.89 13.93 -7.52
N THR A 148 11.74 14.54 -7.32
CA THR A 148 11.56 15.49 -6.21
C THR A 148 11.63 14.75 -4.87
N PRO A 149 12.03 15.40 -3.76
CA PRO A 149 12.05 14.76 -2.44
C PRO A 149 10.72 14.11 -2.05
N ARG A 150 9.60 14.72 -2.44
CA ARG A 150 8.25 14.16 -2.20
C ARG A 150 8.01 12.86 -2.97
N GLN A 151 8.46 12.81 -4.21
CA GLN A 151 8.36 11.60 -5.05
C GLN A 151 9.25 10.48 -4.51
N THR A 152 10.45 10.82 -4.07
CA THR A 152 11.38 9.85 -3.45
C THR A 152 10.77 9.21 -2.20
N VAL A 153 10.22 10.03 -1.30
CA VAL A 153 9.52 9.54 -0.09
C VAL A 153 8.32 8.66 -0.47
N SER A 154 7.54 9.07 -1.47
CA SER A 154 6.36 8.33 -1.92
C SER A 154 6.74 6.98 -2.53
N LEU A 155 7.81 6.90 -3.29
CA LEU A 155 8.35 5.65 -3.82
C LEU A 155 8.91 4.75 -2.73
N LEU A 156 9.55 5.31 -1.71
CA LEU A 156 10.02 4.55 -0.54
C LEU A 156 8.85 3.95 0.25
N ILE A 157 7.75 4.70 0.43
CA ILE A 157 6.53 4.19 1.08
C ILE A 157 5.92 3.07 0.24
N LEU A 158 5.82 3.23 -1.08
CA LEU A 158 5.32 2.18 -1.97
C LEU A 158 6.21 0.92 -1.89
N ALA A 159 7.52 1.07 -1.94
CA ALA A 159 8.47 -0.04 -1.82
C ALA A 159 8.36 -0.71 -0.44
N GLY A 160 8.26 0.06 0.64
CA GLY A 160 8.08 -0.46 2.00
C GLY A 160 6.80 -1.28 2.14
N THR A 161 5.67 -0.79 1.61
CA THR A 161 4.39 -1.53 1.65
C THR A 161 4.41 -2.80 0.78
N LEU A 162 5.16 -2.81 -0.33
CA LEU A 162 5.40 -4.04 -1.11
C LEU A 162 6.23 -5.06 -0.32
N LEU A 163 7.19 -4.61 0.46
CA LEU A 163 7.99 -5.50 1.33
C LEU A 163 7.13 -6.17 2.41
N LEU A 164 6.06 -5.51 2.90
CA LEU A 164 5.11 -6.13 3.83
C LEU A 164 4.47 -7.38 3.23
N THR A 165 4.02 -7.31 1.98
CA THR A 165 3.46 -8.48 1.28
C THR A 165 4.52 -9.55 1.03
N LEU A 166 5.70 -9.14 0.54
CA LEU A 166 6.80 -10.07 0.25
C LEU A 166 7.30 -10.78 1.51
N SER A 167 7.14 -10.19 2.69
CA SER A 167 7.52 -10.82 3.96
C SER A 167 6.68 -12.05 4.29
N LYS A 168 5.43 -12.12 3.79
CA LYS A 168 4.53 -13.27 3.96
C LYS A 168 4.88 -14.44 3.04
N ILE A 169 5.57 -14.19 1.93
CA ILE A 169 5.97 -15.23 0.99
C ILE A 169 7.26 -15.87 1.50
N THR A 170 7.16 -17.10 1.99
CA THR A 170 8.30 -17.89 2.43
C THR A 170 8.77 -18.83 1.33
N LEU A 171 10.07 -18.80 1.05
CA LEU A 171 10.76 -19.77 0.18
C LEU A 171 11.56 -20.73 1.06
N LEU A 172 11.49 -22.03 0.78
CA LEU A 172 12.31 -23.07 1.45
C LEU A 172 12.17 -23.08 3.00
N GLY A 173 10.94 -22.99 3.50
CA GLY A 173 10.62 -23.13 4.91
C GLY A 173 10.66 -21.82 5.72
N ASP A 174 11.85 -21.29 6.03
CA ASP A 174 11.97 -20.14 6.95
C ASP A 174 12.46 -18.84 6.27
N LEU A 175 12.88 -18.89 5.00
CA LEU A 175 13.43 -17.75 4.30
C LEU A 175 12.31 -16.93 3.64
N SER A 176 12.00 -15.75 4.18
CA SER A 176 11.01 -14.86 3.56
C SER A 176 11.64 -14.06 2.39
N VAL A 177 10.92 -14.00 1.28
CA VAL A 177 11.33 -13.22 0.09
C VAL A 177 11.51 -11.74 0.47
N GLY A 178 10.67 -11.23 1.35
CA GLY A 178 10.77 -9.85 1.84
C GLY A 178 12.08 -9.56 2.56
N ARG A 179 12.57 -10.49 3.39
CA ARG A 179 13.87 -10.32 4.07
C ARG A 179 15.02 -10.25 3.09
N CYS A 180 15.05 -11.15 2.10
CA CYS A 180 16.06 -11.13 1.05
C CYS A 180 16.00 -9.86 0.22
N ALA A 181 14.79 -9.40 -0.17
CA ALA A 181 14.60 -8.18 -0.93
C ALA A 181 15.01 -6.93 -0.13
N ALA A 182 14.69 -6.87 1.17
CA ALA A 182 15.10 -5.77 2.03
C ALA A 182 16.62 -5.70 2.19
N ALA A 183 17.27 -6.82 2.47
CA ALA A 183 18.73 -6.88 2.57
C ALA A 183 19.40 -6.45 1.24
N ALA A 184 18.90 -6.93 0.11
CA ALA A 184 19.40 -6.52 -1.21
C ALA A 184 19.19 -5.02 -1.47
N ALA A 185 18.01 -4.46 -1.08
CA ALA A 185 17.73 -3.04 -1.22
C ALA A 185 18.67 -2.17 -0.36
N VAL A 186 18.91 -2.57 0.90
CA VAL A 186 19.85 -1.87 1.80
C VAL A 186 21.27 -1.92 1.25
N MET A 187 21.74 -3.08 0.80
CA MET A 187 23.06 -3.20 0.20
C MET A 187 23.21 -2.36 -1.07
N ALA A 188 22.21 -2.39 -1.97
CA ALA A 188 22.24 -1.61 -3.21
C ALA A 188 22.21 -0.10 -2.95
N THR A 189 21.42 0.35 -1.98
CA THR A 189 21.33 1.78 -1.63
C THR A 189 22.57 2.26 -0.87
N ALA A 190 23.14 1.43 0.00
CA ALA A 190 24.41 1.73 0.67
C ALA A 190 25.58 1.83 -0.33
N TYR A 191 25.60 0.94 -1.33
CA TYR A 191 26.63 0.94 -2.36
C TYR A 191 26.58 2.21 -3.25
N LYS A 192 25.38 2.64 -3.66
CA LYS A 192 25.19 3.80 -4.54
C LYS A 192 25.13 5.13 -3.81
N GLY A 193 24.49 5.18 -2.66
CA GLY A 193 24.17 6.40 -1.90
C GLY A 193 25.04 6.63 -0.66
N GLY A 194 25.93 5.68 -0.35
CA GLY A 194 26.75 5.72 0.86
C GLY A 194 26.02 5.24 2.12
N ILE A 195 26.75 5.19 3.23
CA ILE A 195 26.30 4.62 4.51
C ILE A 195 25.03 5.31 5.04
N GLY A 196 24.92 6.63 4.90
CA GLY A 196 23.76 7.38 5.39
C GLY A 196 22.45 6.99 4.70
N VAL A 197 22.47 6.83 3.36
CA VAL A 197 21.29 6.41 2.59
C VAL A 197 20.96 4.94 2.87
N GLY A 198 21.96 4.09 2.95
CA GLY A 198 21.78 2.67 3.32
C GLY A 198 21.15 2.52 4.70
N ALA A 199 21.62 3.28 5.70
CA ALA A 199 21.06 3.25 7.05
C ALA A 199 19.60 3.72 7.10
N THR A 200 19.22 4.78 6.39
CA THR A 200 17.82 5.26 6.35
C THR A 200 16.89 4.24 5.70
N VAL A 201 17.33 3.62 4.59
CA VAL A 201 16.56 2.54 3.93
C VAL A 201 16.50 1.30 4.83
N GLY A 202 17.59 0.97 5.54
CA GLY A 202 17.65 -0.14 6.50
C GLY A 202 16.63 0.00 7.61
N VAL A 203 16.57 1.19 8.24
CA VAL A 203 15.58 1.49 9.28
C VAL A 203 14.15 1.40 8.72
N ALA A 204 13.90 1.99 7.54
CA ALA A 204 12.56 1.96 6.92
C ALA A 204 12.11 0.53 6.58
N CYS A 205 13.00 -0.28 6.01
CA CYS A 205 12.72 -1.69 5.71
C CYS A 205 12.53 -2.53 6.98
N GLY A 206 13.37 -2.29 8.00
CA GLY A 206 13.30 -2.97 9.28
C GLY A 206 12.00 -2.70 10.02
N LEU A 207 11.60 -1.43 10.11
CA LEU A 207 10.32 -1.03 10.70
C LEU A 207 9.13 -1.64 9.94
N GLY A 208 9.18 -1.66 8.60
CA GLY A 208 8.16 -2.32 7.80
C GLY A 208 8.04 -3.81 8.13
N MET A 209 9.16 -4.51 8.28
CA MET A 209 9.17 -5.94 8.64
C MET A 209 8.71 -6.21 10.07
N ASP A 210 9.06 -5.36 11.02
CA ASP A 210 8.62 -5.46 12.40
C ASP A 210 7.08 -5.28 12.51
N LEU A 211 6.52 -4.34 11.74
CA LEU A 211 5.06 -4.15 11.63
C LEU A 211 4.36 -5.37 11.01
N ALA A 212 4.98 -6.01 10.01
CA ALA A 212 4.43 -7.21 9.38
C ALA A 212 4.48 -8.43 10.32
N ALA A 213 5.52 -8.53 11.14
CA ALA A 213 5.72 -9.67 12.04
C ALA A 213 4.85 -9.61 13.30
N GLY A 214 4.25 -8.45 13.62
CA GLY A 214 3.44 -8.24 14.83
C GLY A 214 4.20 -8.50 16.14
N GLY A 215 5.54 -8.50 16.08
CA GLY A 215 6.43 -8.86 17.17
C GLY A 215 7.29 -7.69 17.67
N MET A 216 8.25 -8.01 18.54
CA MET A 216 9.23 -7.03 19.01
C MET A 216 10.09 -6.49 17.83
N PRO A 217 10.56 -5.21 17.89
CA PRO A 217 11.31 -4.54 16.82
C PRO A 217 12.73 -5.09 16.66
N PHE A 218 12.87 -6.34 16.21
CA PHE A 218 14.16 -7.00 15.99
C PHE A 218 14.79 -6.63 14.65
N TYR A 219 13.99 -6.48 13.61
CA TYR A 219 14.50 -6.27 12.25
C TYR A 219 15.02 -4.85 12.02
N SER A 220 14.39 -3.85 12.64
CA SER A 220 14.89 -2.48 12.59
C SER A 220 16.27 -2.32 13.22
N CYS A 221 16.53 -3.08 14.30
CA CYS A 221 17.82 -3.07 14.96
C CYS A 221 18.91 -3.81 14.15
N LEU A 222 18.56 -4.92 13.51
CA LEU A 222 19.50 -5.78 12.78
C LEU A 222 19.89 -5.21 11.41
N LEU A 223 19.00 -4.47 10.75
CA LEU A 223 19.26 -3.84 9.45
C LEU A 223 19.96 -2.47 9.57
N TYR A 224 19.99 -1.88 10.77
CA TYR A 224 20.71 -0.63 11.04
C TYR A 224 22.20 -0.85 11.32
N THR A 225 22.58 -2.00 11.87
CA THR A 225 24.00 -2.37 12.15
C THR A 225 24.68 -2.94 10.93
#